data_42230cc77cc229b9cac288edb9f0b901
#
_entry.id   42230cc77cc229b9cac288edb9f0b901
#
_cell.length_a   1.000
_cell.length_b   1.000
_cell.length_c   1.000
_cell.angle_alpha   90.00
_cell.angle_beta   90.00
_cell.angle_gamma   90.00
#
_symmetry.space_group_name_H-M   'P 1'
#
loop_
_entity.id
_entity.type
_entity.pdbx_description
1 polymer ?
#
loop_
_entity_poly.entity_id
_entity_poly.type
_entity_poly.pdbx_seq_one_letter_code
_entity_poly.pdbx_strand_id
1 'polypeptide(L)'
;MQFQNGSPENTDGRLDKEIRVYDFLDKLRVEYQRVDHEAAMTMEACEAIDRVLGDDTAICKNLFLCNRQETDFYLLLMPGDKPFKTKNLSAQIGSARLSFAKPEYMEKYLDITPGSVSVLGLMNDHEKKVQLLIDEDVLKDPYFGCHPCINTSSLKFSTKDFTDKIIPALDHPPITVKLPLPEEQA
;
A
#
# COMPACT_ATOMS: atom_id res chain seq x y z
N MET A 1 -6.57 19.06 8.95
CA MET A 1 -6.89 17.67 8.59
C MET A 1 -7.74 17.07 9.69
N GLN A 2 -8.86 16.45 9.34
CA GLN A 2 -9.76 15.80 10.30
C GLN A 2 -10.23 14.46 9.73
N PHE A 3 -10.44 13.50 10.60
CA PHE A 3 -11.04 12.22 10.22
C PHE A 3 -12.49 12.37 9.83
N GLN A 4 -12.85 11.67 8.77
CA GLN A 4 -14.22 11.43 8.34
C GLN A 4 -14.45 9.92 8.29
N ASN A 5 -15.63 9.47 8.63
CA ASN A 5 -15.95 8.05 8.63
C ASN A 5 -16.45 7.61 7.25
N GLY A 6 -15.83 6.58 6.71
CA GLY A 6 -16.27 5.94 5.48
C GLY A 6 -16.07 6.77 4.21
N SER A 7 -16.83 6.42 3.19
CA SER A 7 -16.80 7.07 1.88
C SER A 7 -17.31 8.51 1.93
N PRO A 8 -16.84 9.37 1.03
CA PRO A 8 -17.35 10.73 0.95
C PRO A 8 -18.83 10.74 0.48
N GLU A 9 -19.64 11.61 1.10
CA GLU A 9 -21.04 11.80 0.68
C GLU A 9 -21.17 12.36 -0.74
N ASN A 10 -20.20 13.20 -1.14
CA ASN A 10 -20.11 13.76 -2.47
C ASN A 10 -18.81 13.33 -3.14
N THR A 11 -18.93 12.78 -4.34
CA THR A 11 -17.80 12.30 -5.16
C THR A 11 -17.40 13.28 -6.27
N ASP A 12 -18.01 14.45 -6.35
CA ASP A 12 -17.69 15.47 -7.35
C ASP A 12 -16.20 15.88 -7.27
N GLY A 13 -15.51 15.85 -8.40
CA GLY A 13 -14.10 16.18 -8.49
C GLY A 13 -13.14 15.07 -8.04
N ARG A 14 -13.65 13.92 -7.59
CA ARG A 14 -12.83 12.75 -7.25
C ARG A 14 -12.58 11.87 -8.46
N LEU A 15 -11.43 11.21 -8.49
CA LEU A 15 -11.06 10.32 -9.59
C LEU A 15 -11.78 8.97 -9.48
N ASP A 16 -12.11 8.36 -10.61
CA ASP A 16 -12.78 7.07 -10.66
C ASP A 16 -12.03 5.98 -9.90
N LYS A 17 -10.70 5.98 -9.98
CA LYS A 17 -9.84 5.01 -9.25
C LYS A 17 -9.95 5.16 -7.74
N GLU A 18 -10.14 6.38 -7.24
CA GLU A 18 -10.40 6.65 -5.82
C GLU A 18 -11.79 6.16 -5.42
N ILE A 19 -12.80 6.48 -6.21
CA ILE A 19 -14.19 6.06 -5.94
C ILE A 19 -14.31 4.54 -5.91
N ARG A 20 -13.63 3.84 -6.84
CA ARG A 20 -13.61 2.36 -6.83
C ARG A 20 -13.05 1.78 -5.54
N VAL A 21 -12.10 2.44 -4.89
CA VAL A 21 -11.59 2.01 -3.58
C VAL A 21 -12.67 2.08 -2.52
N TYR A 22 -13.42 3.17 -2.45
CA TYR A 22 -14.50 3.33 -1.48
C TYR A 22 -15.61 2.30 -1.71
N ASP A 23 -16.02 2.11 -2.95
CA ASP A 23 -17.01 1.09 -3.32
C ASP A 23 -16.56 -0.32 -2.93
N PHE A 24 -15.29 -0.64 -3.13
CA PHE A 24 -14.68 -1.91 -2.75
C PHE A 24 -14.73 -2.13 -1.24
N LEU A 25 -14.32 -1.15 -0.44
CA LEU A 25 -14.34 -1.23 1.01
C LEU A 25 -15.76 -1.30 1.57
N ASP A 26 -16.68 -0.54 1.00
CA ASP A 26 -18.10 -0.54 1.40
C ASP A 26 -18.77 -1.90 1.12
N LYS A 27 -18.49 -2.51 -0.03
CA LYS A 27 -18.98 -3.87 -0.35
C LYS A 27 -18.47 -4.92 0.63
N LEU A 28 -17.25 -4.78 1.11
CA LEU A 28 -16.67 -5.67 2.10
C LEU A 28 -17.15 -5.39 3.51
N ARG A 29 -17.91 -4.30 3.72
CA ARG A 29 -18.33 -3.83 5.04
C ARG A 29 -17.15 -3.59 5.97
N VAL A 30 -16.07 -3.02 5.43
CA VAL A 30 -14.91 -2.56 6.19
C VAL A 30 -15.24 -1.19 6.77
N GLU A 31 -15.12 -1.04 8.08
CA GLU A 31 -15.16 0.26 8.71
C GLU A 31 -13.80 0.95 8.56
N TYR A 32 -13.81 2.17 8.04
CA TYR A 32 -12.58 2.95 7.86
C TYR A 32 -12.79 4.43 8.11
N GLN A 33 -11.71 5.08 8.45
CA GLN A 33 -11.62 6.52 8.57
C GLN A 33 -10.83 7.06 7.37
N ARG A 34 -11.21 8.23 6.91
CA ARG A 34 -10.59 8.94 5.79
C ARG A 34 -10.13 10.32 6.23
N VAL A 35 -8.97 10.70 5.80
CA VAL A 35 -8.43 12.06 5.94
C VAL A 35 -8.15 12.62 4.56
N ASP A 36 -8.84 13.66 4.17
CA ASP A 36 -8.55 14.40 2.95
C ASP A 36 -7.48 15.47 3.23
N HIS A 37 -6.53 15.61 2.34
CA HIS A 37 -5.40 16.53 2.46
C HIS A 37 -4.92 16.96 1.07
N GLU A 38 -4.08 17.98 1.03
CA GLU A 38 -3.39 18.32 -0.21
C GLU A 38 -2.38 17.23 -0.58
N ALA A 39 -1.98 17.18 -1.85
CA ALA A 39 -0.99 16.21 -2.31
C ALA A 39 0.29 16.30 -1.47
N ALA A 40 0.64 15.21 -0.81
CA ALA A 40 1.82 15.14 0.04
C ALA A 40 3.08 15.02 -0.83
N MET A 41 3.68 16.16 -1.16
CA MET A 41 4.88 16.25 -2.02
C MET A 41 6.17 16.45 -1.23
N THR A 42 6.07 16.67 0.08
CA THR A 42 7.22 16.86 0.98
C THR A 42 7.19 15.88 2.14
N MET A 43 8.35 15.65 2.75
CA MET A 43 8.45 14.80 3.94
C MET A 43 7.64 15.38 5.12
N GLU A 44 7.66 16.70 5.31
CA GLU A 44 6.89 17.37 6.36
C GLU A 44 5.38 17.18 6.18
N ALA A 45 4.89 17.19 4.93
CA ALA A 45 3.49 16.92 4.63
C ALA A 45 3.11 15.48 4.95
N CYS A 46 3.98 14.52 4.60
CA CYS A 46 3.79 13.10 4.94
C CYS A 46 3.77 12.91 6.46
N GLU A 47 4.73 13.45 7.19
CA GLU A 47 4.78 13.37 8.65
C GLU A 47 3.55 13.98 9.34
N ALA A 48 3.00 15.06 8.78
CA ALA A 48 1.78 15.66 9.31
C ALA A 48 0.57 14.74 9.16
N ILE A 49 0.49 14.01 8.04
CA ILE A 49 -0.55 13.00 7.79
C ILE A 49 -0.36 11.81 8.73
N ASP A 50 0.86 11.31 8.86
CA ASP A 50 1.19 10.17 9.73
C ASP A 50 0.82 10.46 11.19
N ARG A 51 1.07 11.67 11.68
CA ARG A 51 0.65 12.08 13.02
C ARG A 51 -0.87 12.07 13.21
N VAL A 52 -1.64 12.41 12.17
CA VAL A 52 -3.10 12.35 12.22
C VAL A 52 -3.56 10.88 12.22
N LEU A 53 -2.93 10.01 11.45
CA LEU A 53 -3.25 8.58 11.43
C LEU A 53 -2.95 7.90 12.77
N GLY A 54 -1.93 8.36 13.48
CA GLY A 54 -1.60 7.95 14.85
C GLY A 54 -0.55 6.85 14.94
N ASP A 55 0.06 6.76 16.12
CA ASP A 55 1.18 5.83 16.41
C ASP A 55 0.75 4.35 16.44
N ASP A 56 -0.55 4.08 16.47
CA ASP A 56 -1.13 2.74 16.43
C ASP A 56 -1.42 2.22 15.02
N THR A 57 -0.99 2.97 14.01
CA THR A 57 -1.25 2.70 12.60
C THR A 57 0.03 2.36 11.87
N ALA A 58 0.07 1.20 11.22
CA ALA A 58 1.18 0.82 10.36
C ALA A 58 1.18 1.71 9.11
N ILE A 59 2.22 2.53 8.98
CA ILE A 59 2.49 3.34 7.78
C ILE A 59 3.63 2.67 7.01
N CYS A 60 3.33 2.19 5.82
CA CYS A 60 4.24 1.37 5.05
C CYS A 60 4.99 2.15 3.97
N LYS A 61 6.22 1.74 3.69
CA LYS A 61 6.79 1.91 2.36
C LYS A 61 6.10 0.92 1.43
N ASN A 62 5.61 1.41 0.31
CA ASN A 62 4.99 0.61 -0.74
C ASN A 62 5.92 0.64 -1.95
N LEU A 63 6.59 -0.46 -2.25
CA LEU A 63 7.60 -0.54 -3.29
C LEU A 63 7.11 -1.41 -4.43
N PHE A 64 7.03 -0.85 -5.63
CA PHE A 64 6.67 -1.58 -6.84
C PHE A 64 7.94 -1.99 -7.59
N LEU A 65 8.18 -3.30 -7.65
CA LEU A 65 9.43 -3.90 -8.07
C LEU A 65 9.22 -4.83 -9.25
N CYS A 66 10.29 -5.06 -10.02
CA CYS A 66 10.30 -6.06 -11.09
C CYS A 66 11.67 -6.70 -11.25
N ASN A 67 11.70 -7.85 -11.95
CA ASN A 67 12.93 -8.48 -12.40
C ASN A 67 13.55 -7.69 -13.58
N ARG A 68 14.77 -8.04 -13.96
CA ARG A 68 15.49 -7.38 -15.06
C ARG A 68 14.76 -7.48 -16.42
N GLN A 69 14.07 -8.58 -16.64
CA GLN A 69 13.35 -8.83 -17.88
C GLN A 69 12.00 -8.11 -17.96
N GLU A 70 11.58 -7.46 -16.86
CA GLU A 70 10.27 -6.79 -16.76
C GLU A 70 9.10 -7.75 -17.05
N THR A 71 9.21 -8.99 -16.57
CA THR A 71 8.21 -10.05 -16.73
C THR A 71 7.51 -10.38 -15.42
N ASP A 72 8.19 -10.23 -14.28
CA ASP A 72 7.69 -10.53 -12.94
C ASP A 72 7.63 -9.27 -12.11
N PHE A 73 6.46 -8.97 -11.57
CA PHE A 73 6.20 -7.75 -10.81
C PHE A 73 5.79 -8.07 -9.37
N TYR A 74 6.21 -7.20 -8.45
CA TYR A 74 6.00 -7.38 -7.03
C TYR A 74 5.59 -6.05 -6.39
N LEU A 75 4.62 -6.12 -5.50
CA LEU A 75 4.29 -5.01 -4.61
C LEU A 75 4.68 -5.40 -3.18
N LEU A 76 5.68 -4.70 -2.64
CA LEU A 76 6.16 -4.93 -1.28
C LEU A 76 5.62 -3.88 -0.33
N LEU A 77 4.96 -4.35 0.73
CA LEU A 77 4.61 -3.54 1.89
C LEU A 77 5.63 -3.81 2.99
N MET A 78 6.34 -2.79 3.44
CA MET A 78 7.35 -2.91 4.48
C MET A 78 7.30 -1.73 5.45
N PRO A 79 7.76 -1.92 6.72
CA PRO A 79 7.84 -0.82 7.67
C PRO A 79 8.70 0.34 7.17
N GLY A 80 8.27 1.56 7.50
CA GLY A 80 8.94 2.78 7.07
C GLY A 80 10.36 2.93 7.60
N ASP A 81 10.67 2.36 8.77
CA ASP A 81 11.96 2.41 9.44
C ASP A 81 12.98 1.36 8.99
N LYS A 82 12.54 0.35 8.23
CA LYS A 82 13.45 -0.64 7.65
C LYS A 82 14.05 -0.14 6.35
N PRO A 83 15.38 -0.26 6.15
CA PRO A 83 15.99 0.00 4.84
C PRO A 83 15.67 -1.13 3.86
N PHE A 84 15.42 -0.76 2.61
CA PHE A 84 15.21 -1.73 1.54
C PHE A 84 16.55 -2.11 0.89
N LYS A 85 16.86 -3.40 0.90
CA LYS A 85 17.99 -4.00 0.16
C LYS A 85 17.46 -5.17 -0.65
N THR A 86 17.58 -5.08 -1.97
CA THR A 86 17.07 -6.12 -2.89
C THR A 86 17.62 -7.51 -2.59
N LYS A 87 18.89 -7.60 -2.15
CA LYS A 87 19.51 -8.87 -1.77
C LYS A 87 18.73 -9.62 -0.68
N ASN A 88 18.27 -8.89 0.34
CA ASN A 88 17.53 -9.50 1.45
C ASN A 88 16.16 -10.01 1.01
N LEU A 89 15.49 -9.26 0.16
CA LEU A 89 14.20 -9.65 -0.39
C LEU A 89 14.33 -10.83 -1.35
N SER A 90 15.23 -10.75 -2.32
CA SER A 90 15.42 -11.78 -3.34
C SER A 90 15.76 -13.14 -2.73
N ALA A 91 16.57 -13.15 -1.66
CA ALA A 91 16.92 -14.39 -0.96
C ALA A 91 15.69 -15.07 -0.32
N GLN A 92 14.75 -14.29 0.21
CA GLN A 92 13.56 -14.84 0.88
C GLN A 92 12.51 -15.36 -0.09
N ILE A 93 12.36 -14.75 -1.26
CA ILE A 93 11.35 -15.15 -2.24
C ILE A 93 11.91 -16.03 -3.38
N GLY A 94 13.21 -16.30 -3.36
CA GLY A 94 13.84 -17.15 -4.37
C GLY A 94 13.88 -16.52 -5.77
N SER A 95 13.93 -15.19 -5.85
CA SER A 95 13.97 -14.46 -7.12
C SER A 95 15.39 -14.03 -7.49
N ALA A 96 15.58 -13.67 -8.77
CA ALA A 96 16.72 -12.88 -9.20
C ALA A 96 16.67 -11.47 -8.58
N ARG A 97 17.72 -10.67 -8.78
CA ARG A 97 17.77 -9.30 -8.31
C ARG A 97 16.58 -8.50 -8.83
N LEU A 98 15.89 -7.81 -7.93
CA LEU A 98 14.78 -6.91 -8.23
C LEU A 98 15.23 -5.45 -8.25
N SER A 99 14.54 -4.65 -9.03
CA SER A 99 14.69 -3.21 -9.11
C SER A 99 13.32 -2.53 -9.12
N PHE A 100 13.29 -1.21 -8.96
CA PHE A 100 12.04 -0.47 -9.06
C PHE A 100 11.47 -0.58 -10.47
N ALA A 101 10.18 -0.92 -10.56
CA ALA A 101 9.46 -0.97 -11.82
C ALA A 101 9.19 0.44 -12.35
N LYS A 102 9.15 0.60 -13.67
CA LYS A 102 8.87 1.88 -14.32
C LYS A 102 7.44 2.35 -14.04
N PRO A 103 7.20 3.67 -14.01
CA PRO A 103 5.86 4.23 -13.81
C PRO A 103 4.80 3.71 -14.77
N GLU A 104 5.16 3.41 -16.01
CA GLU A 104 4.23 2.87 -17.02
C GLU A 104 3.63 1.52 -16.60
N TYR A 105 4.39 0.66 -15.93
CA TYR A 105 3.88 -0.62 -15.42
C TYR A 105 3.02 -0.42 -14.17
N MET A 106 3.34 0.57 -13.35
CA MET A 106 2.52 0.95 -12.20
C MET A 106 1.13 1.41 -12.64
N GLU A 107 1.05 2.25 -13.66
CA GLU A 107 -0.22 2.67 -14.26
C GLU A 107 -0.96 1.50 -14.90
N LYS A 108 -0.24 0.67 -15.66
CA LYS A 108 -0.82 -0.46 -16.40
C LYS A 108 -1.47 -1.50 -15.48
N TYR A 109 -0.79 -1.88 -14.40
CA TYR A 109 -1.24 -2.98 -13.54
C TYR A 109 -2.02 -2.51 -12.31
N LEU A 110 -1.67 -1.37 -11.74
CA LEU A 110 -2.26 -0.87 -10.50
C LEU A 110 -3.19 0.33 -10.69
N ASP A 111 -3.18 0.95 -11.87
CA ASP A 111 -3.87 2.23 -12.15
C ASP A 111 -3.46 3.32 -11.16
N ILE A 112 -2.18 3.39 -10.83
CA ILE A 112 -1.60 4.32 -9.86
C ILE A 112 -0.42 5.05 -10.49
N THR A 113 -0.27 6.32 -10.14
CA THR A 113 0.92 7.12 -10.46
C THR A 113 1.92 7.12 -9.30
N PRO A 114 3.23 7.37 -9.55
CA PRO A 114 4.22 7.50 -8.49
C PRO A 114 3.79 8.50 -7.41
N GLY A 115 4.05 8.16 -6.14
CA GLY A 115 3.62 8.93 -4.98
C GLY A 115 2.28 8.52 -4.38
N SER A 116 1.52 7.67 -5.05
CA SER A 116 0.19 7.20 -4.62
C SER A 116 0.11 5.69 -4.44
N VAL A 117 1.25 4.98 -4.44
CA VAL A 117 1.29 3.53 -4.41
C VAL A 117 0.55 2.98 -3.20
N SER A 118 -0.34 2.03 -3.44
CA SER A 118 -1.20 1.44 -2.44
C SER A 118 -1.47 -0.02 -2.75
N VAL A 119 -1.58 -0.83 -1.70
CA VAL A 119 -2.02 -2.24 -1.81
C VAL A 119 -3.39 -2.35 -2.48
N LEU A 120 -4.25 -1.35 -2.33
CA LEU A 120 -5.59 -1.33 -2.93
C LEU A 120 -5.55 -1.22 -4.47
N GLY A 121 -4.43 -0.82 -5.04
CA GLY A 121 -4.22 -0.88 -6.50
C GLY A 121 -4.26 -2.29 -7.07
N LEU A 122 -4.07 -3.32 -6.25
CA LEU A 122 -4.17 -4.72 -6.68
C LEU A 122 -5.58 -5.08 -7.16
N MET A 123 -6.61 -4.34 -6.76
CA MET A 123 -7.97 -4.52 -7.30
C MET A 123 -8.05 -4.30 -8.82
N ASN A 124 -7.11 -3.53 -9.38
CA ASN A 124 -7.03 -3.20 -10.80
C ASN A 124 -6.20 -4.23 -11.60
N ASP A 125 -5.45 -5.09 -10.93
CA ASP A 125 -4.61 -6.13 -11.55
C ASP A 125 -5.43 -7.41 -11.82
N HIS A 126 -6.31 -7.35 -12.81
CA HIS A 126 -7.20 -8.46 -13.15
C HIS A 126 -6.47 -9.67 -13.71
N GLU A 127 -5.31 -9.48 -14.32
CA GLU A 127 -4.48 -10.54 -14.88
C GLU A 127 -3.56 -11.21 -13.86
N LYS A 128 -3.55 -10.75 -12.62
CA LYS A 128 -2.70 -11.27 -11.53
C LYS A 128 -1.20 -11.22 -11.89
N LYS A 129 -0.77 -10.13 -12.47
CA LYS A 129 0.63 -9.90 -12.87
C LYS A 129 1.53 -9.53 -11.70
N VAL A 130 0.95 -9.00 -10.62
CA VAL A 130 1.68 -8.48 -9.47
C VAL A 130 1.57 -9.46 -8.30
N GLN A 131 2.72 -9.90 -7.79
CA GLN A 131 2.80 -10.69 -6.55
C GLN A 131 2.86 -9.74 -5.36
N LEU A 132 1.94 -9.90 -4.41
CA LEU A 132 1.95 -9.17 -3.15
C LEU A 132 2.98 -9.77 -2.18
N LEU A 133 3.83 -8.92 -1.63
CA LEU A 133 4.79 -9.25 -0.58
C LEU A 133 4.50 -8.38 0.64
N ILE A 134 4.43 -8.98 1.82
CA ILE A 134 4.17 -8.26 3.07
C ILE A 134 5.25 -8.61 4.08
N ASP A 135 5.96 -7.60 4.59
CA ASP A 135 6.81 -7.78 5.76
C ASP A 135 5.93 -8.03 7.00
N GLU A 136 6.24 -9.06 7.77
CA GLU A 136 5.42 -9.48 8.91
C GLU A 136 5.20 -8.38 9.94
N ASP A 137 6.15 -7.46 10.08
CA ASP A 137 6.06 -6.37 11.06
C ASP A 137 4.99 -5.33 10.71
N VAL A 138 4.58 -5.24 9.44
CA VAL A 138 3.46 -4.39 9.00
C VAL A 138 2.14 -4.79 9.67
N LEU A 139 1.97 -6.05 9.99
CA LEU A 139 0.73 -6.60 10.54
C LEU A 139 0.66 -6.60 12.08
N LYS A 140 1.67 -6.03 12.76
CA LYS A 140 1.74 -6.01 14.21
C LYS A 140 0.93 -4.89 14.85
N ASP A 141 0.77 -3.76 14.16
CA ASP A 141 -0.03 -2.64 14.67
C ASP A 141 -1.53 -2.92 14.55
N PRO A 142 -2.35 -2.37 15.45
CA PRO A 142 -3.80 -2.63 15.43
C PRO A 142 -4.50 -2.02 14.22
N TYR A 143 -3.92 -0.99 13.58
CA TYR A 143 -4.47 -0.33 12.41
C TYR A 143 -3.47 -0.30 11.26
N PHE A 144 -4.02 -0.21 10.07
CA PHE A 144 -3.26 -0.11 8.81
C PHE A 144 -3.67 1.16 8.07
N GLY A 145 -2.69 1.91 7.59
CA GLY A 145 -2.90 3.14 6.82
C GLY A 145 -2.42 2.99 5.38
N CYS A 146 -3.19 3.51 4.44
CA CYS A 146 -2.82 3.52 3.02
C CYS A 146 -3.56 4.61 2.25
N HIS A 147 -3.11 4.88 1.03
CA HIS A 147 -3.81 5.75 0.10
C HIS A 147 -4.94 5.01 -0.65
N PRO A 148 -6.04 5.71 -0.99
CA PRO A 148 -7.05 5.18 -1.88
C PRO A 148 -6.65 5.37 -3.37
N CYS A 149 -5.46 4.92 -3.74
CA CYS A 149 -4.87 5.01 -5.09
C CYS A 149 -4.62 6.45 -5.60
N ILE A 150 -4.73 7.43 -4.73
CA ILE A 150 -4.39 8.85 -4.95
C ILE A 150 -3.67 9.39 -3.72
N ASN A 151 -2.93 10.48 -3.85
CA ASN A 151 -2.16 11.06 -2.74
C ASN A 151 -2.81 12.31 -2.09
N THR A 152 -4.10 12.49 -2.29
CA THR A 152 -4.89 13.57 -1.67
C THR A 152 -5.86 13.07 -0.61
N SER A 153 -5.78 11.80 -0.27
CA SER A 153 -6.49 11.17 0.84
C SER A 153 -5.65 10.06 1.45
N SER A 154 -5.89 9.78 2.71
CA SER A 154 -5.33 8.64 3.43
C SER A 154 -6.43 7.93 4.20
N LEU A 155 -6.34 6.61 4.24
CA LEU A 155 -7.31 5.73 4.88
C LEU A 155 -6.69 5.06 6.09
N LYS A 156 -7.50 4.80 7.11
CA LYS A 156 -7.16 4.01 8.29
C LYS A 156 -8.26 3.00 8.56
N PHE A 157 -7.89 1.74 8.65
CA PHE A 157 -8.79 0.64 9.00
C PHE A 157 -8.07 -0.37 9.88
N SER A 158 -8.82 -1.26 10.53
CA SER A 158 -8.21 -2.26 11.42
C SER A 158 -7.32 -3.23 10.63
N THR A 159 -6.20 -3.63 11.23
CA THR A 159 -5.34 -4.68 10.67
C THR A 159 -6.09 -6.00 10.54
N LYS A 160 -7.03 -6.25 11.46
CA LYS A 160 -7.91 -7.43 11.39
C LYS A 160 -8.75 -7.45 10.12
N ASP A 161 -9.41 -6.34 9.77
CA ASP A 161 -10.18 -6.24 8.53
C ASP A 161 -9.27 -6.28 7.29
N PHE A 162 -8.07 -5.74 7.38
CA PHE A 162 -7.08 -5.85 6.31
C PHE A 162 -6.74 -7.30 6.00
N THR A 163 -6.46 -8.11 7.02
CA THR A 163 -6.09 -9.52 6.83
C THR A 163 -7.28 -10.42 6.55
N ASP A 164 -8.43 -10.19 7.16
CA ASP A 164 -9.59 -11.08 7.09
C ASP A 164 -10.54 -10.77 5.92
N LYS A 165 -10.59 -9.52 5.47
CA LYS A 165 -11.53 -9.06 4.43
C LYS A 165 -10.84 -8.52 3.19
N ILE A 166 -9.91 -7.59 3.33
CA ILE A 166 -9.31 -6.86 2.21
C ILE A 166 -8.36 -7.74 1.41
N ILE A 167 -7.36 -8.34 2.06
CA ILE A 167 -6.39 -9.21 1.37
C ILE A 167 -7.07 -10.35 0.62
N PRO A 168 -8.02 -11.11 1.23
CA PRO A 168 -8.74 -12.15 0.50
C PRO A 168 -9.52 -11.63 -0.71
N ALA A 169 -10.17 -10.46 -0.58
CA ALA A 169 -10.97 -9.88 -1.67
C ALA A 169 -10.12 -9.32 -2.82
N LEU A 170 -8.88 -8.92 -2.56
CA LEU A 170 -7.93 -8.52 -3.60
C LEU A 170 -7.52 -9.71 -4.48
N ASP A 171 -7.72 -10.94 -4.00
CA ASP A 171 -7.38 -12.17 -4.71
C ASP A 171 -5.91 -12.20 -5.17
N HIS A 172 -5.02 -11.70 -4.31
CA HIS A 172 -3.58 -11.70 -4.47
C HIS A 172 -2.96 -12.29 -3.19
N PRO A 173 -2.85 -13.64 -3.08
CA PRO A 173 -2.29 -14.28 -1.90
C PRO A 173 -0.88 -13.74 -1.62
N PRO A 174 -0.61 -13.19 -0.42
CA PRO A 174 0.68 -12.61 -0.11
C PRO A 174 1.73 -13.66 0.17
N ILE A 175 2.98 -13.34 -0.16
CA ILE A 175 4.15 -13.99 0.42
C ILE A 175 4.60 -13.13 1.60
N THR A 176 4.70 -13.73 2.77
CA THR A 176 5.20 -13.05 3.96
C THR A 176 6.72 -13.09 3.97
N VAL A 177 7.33 -11.93 4.20
CA VAL A 177 8.78 -11.78 4.33
C VAL A 177 9.12 -11.13 5.67
N LYS A 178 10.37 -11.24 6.07
CA LYS A 178 10.92 -10.55 7.24
C LYS A 178 12.22 -9.87 6.83
N LEU A 179 12.15 -8.58 6.58
CA LEU A 179 13.33 -7.80 6.24
C LEU A 179 14.07 -7.39 7.51
N PRO A 180 15.42 -7.36 7.47
CA PRO A 180 16.20 -7.05 8.65
C PRO A 180 16.10 -5.58 9.04
N LEU A 181 16.17 -5.31 10.36
CA LEU A 181 16.32 -3.98 10.92
C LEU A 181 17.72 -3.40 10.58
N PRO A 182 17.92 -2.07 10.68
CA PRO A 182 19.23 -1.45 10.42
C PRO A 182 20.36 -2.07 11.24
N GLU A 183 20.11 -2.41 12.49
CA GLU A 183 21.07 -3.01 13.44
C GLU A 183 21.48 -4.44 13.05
N GLU A 184 20.62 -5.17 12.36
CA GLU A 184 20.89 -6.53 11.90
C GLU A 184 21.66 -6.58 10.58
N GLN A 185 21.90 -5.42 9.96
CA GLN A 185 22.59 -5.29 8.68
C GLN A 185 24.05 -4.84 8.81
N ALA A 186 24.47 -4.60 10.03
CA ALA A 186 25.84 -4.16 10.34
C ALA A 186 26.85 -5.31 10.21
#